data_8258f3d786669a44e253217c96631784
#
_entry.id   8258f3d786669a44e253217c96631784
#
_cell.length_a   1.000
_cell.length_b   1.000
_cell.length_c   1.000
_cell.angle_alpha   90.00
_cell.angle_beta   90.00
_cell.angle_gamma   90.00
#
_symmetry.space_group_name_H-M   'P 1'
#
loop_
_entity.id
_entity.type
_entity.pdbx_description
1 polymer ?
#
loop_
_entity_poly.entity_id
_entity_poly.type
_entity_poly.pdbx_seq_one_letter_code
_entity_poly.pdbx_strand_id
1 'polypeptide(L)'
;MKQEEKNRRSRECIEEAAIRSFARQGPDNANLNQLCRENGISKGKLYHYYASKDDLFVACVQRIVDRLVAGICAFSPDPEQGVAANLHVYYKERIDFWCDDPEALSLIWYCLHLTNEALRSRLTEQSHRFNACMKNKTLEIIHTAHERVNVSDEELYSTMRVMYNHLLIKYMHRVVDLKAEGDTAGMERERQELLHRYDRFIQILLYGILA
;
A
#
# COMPACT_ATOMS: atom_id res chain seq x y z
N MET A 1 2.29 -15.69 -27.26
CA MET A 1 1.20 -14.71 -27.00
C MET A 1 -0.06 -15.33 -26.37
N LYS A 2 -0.87 -16.19 -27.05
CA LYS A 2 -2.11 -16.73 -26.45
C LYS A 2 -1.92 -17.52 -25.15
N GLN A 3 -0.87 -18.35 -25.02
CA GLN A 3 -0.64 -19.19 -23.84
C GLN A 3 -0.08 -18.39 -22.66
N GLU A 4 0.79 -17.45 -22.88
CA GLU A 4 1.34 -16.55 -21.86
C GLU A 4 0.25 -15.66 -21.27
N GLU A 5 -0.63 -15.11 -22.11
CA GLU A 5 -1.78 -14.32 -21.66
C GLU A 5 -2.75 -15.14 -20.81
N LYS A 6 -3.01 -16.40 -21.20
CA LYS A 6 -3.83 -17.33 -20.40
C LYS A 6 -3.19 -17.64 -19.06
N ASN A 7 -1.87 -17.82 -19.02
CA ASN A 7 -1.12 -18.07 -17.80
C ASN A 7 -1.15 -16.83 -16.89
N ARG A 8 -0.95 -15.63 -17.44
CA ARG A 8 -1.02 -14.36 -16.71
C ARG A 8 -2.41 -14.20 -16.04
N ARG A 9 -3.48 -14.30 -16.80
CA ARG A 9 -4.87 -14.22 -16.27
C ARG A 9 -5.15 -15.27 -15.19
N SER A 10 -4.57 -16.46 -15.35
CA SER A 10 -4.72 -17.54 -14.36
C SER A 10 -4.03 -17.19 -13.04
N ARG A 11 -2.82 -16.66 -13.08
CA ARG A 11 -2.10 -16.18 -11.89
C ARG A 11 -2.86 -15.03 -11.21
N GLU A 12 -3.29 -14.03 -11.99
CA GLU A 12 -4.06 -12.90 -11.51
C GLU A 12 -5.32 -13.34 -10.75
N CYS A 13 -6.09 -14.26 -11.31
CA CYS A 13 -7.29 -14.78 -10.66
C CYS A 13 -6.97 -15.50 -9.34
N ILE A 14 -5.89 -16.32 -9.30
CA ILE A 14 -5.46 -17.01 -8.08
C ILE A 14 -5.01 -16.00 -7.02
N GLU A 15 -4.18 -15.03 -7.40
CA GLU A 15 -3.64 -14.02 -6.49
C GLU A 15 -4.74 -13.13 -5.92
N GLU A 16 -5.71 -12.68 -6.72
CA GLU A 16 -6.86 -11.89 -6.25
C GLU A 16 -7.72 -12.66 -5.23
N ALA A 17 -7.99 -13.95 -5.50
CA ALA A 17 -8.68 -14.79 -4.54
C ALA A 17 -7.86 -14.97 -3.25
N ALA A 18 -6.55 -15.12 -3.38
CA ALA A 18 -5.64 -15.28 -2.25
C ALA A 18 -5.53 -14.00 -1.41
N ILE A 19 -5.42 -12.82 -2.03
CA ILE A 19 -5.40 -11.52 -1.34
C ILE A 19 -6.64 -11.39 -0.45
N ARG A 20 -7.85 -11.64 -0.99
CA ARG A 20 -9.08 -11.62 -0.19
C ARG A 20 -9.09 -12.63 0.96
N SER A 21 -8.57 -13.84 0.74
CA SER A 21 -8.51 -14.88 1.77
C SER A 21 -7.51 -14.51 2.88
N PHE A 22 -6.30 -14.08 2.50
CA PHE A 22 -5.28 -13.66 3.44
C PHE A 22 -5.67 -12.40 4.22
N ALA A 23 -6.33 -11.44 3.59
CA ALA A 23 -6.82 -10.23 4.26
C ALA A 23 -7.86 -10.55 5.35
N ARG A 24 -8.72 -11.56 5.13
CA ARG A 24 -9.77 -11.94 6.08
C ARG A 24 -9.29 -12.82 7.23
N GLN A 25 -8.35 -13.71 6.99
CA GLN A 25 -8.00 -14.80 7.91
C GLN A 25 -6.56 -14.71 8.42
N GLY A 26 -5.74 -13.84 7.81
CA GLY A 26 -4.29 -13.86 7.93
C GLY A 26 -3.65 -15.03 7.16
N PRO A 27 -2.37 -14.91 6.76
CA PRO A 27 -1.68 -15.97 6.03
C PRO A 27 -1.56 -17.27 6.82
N ASP A 28 -1.45 -17.22 8.15
CA ASP A 28 -1.32 -18.42 8.98
C ASP A 28 -2.58 -19.28 8.94
N ASN A 29 -3.76 -18.66 9.03
CA ASN A 29 -5.06 -19.35 9.12
C ASN A 29 -5.71 -19.61 7.76
N ALA A 30 -5.23 -18.97 6.70
CA ALA A 30 -5.81 -19.13 5.36
C ALA A 30 -5.69 -20.57 4.87
N ASN A 31 -6.84 -21.12 4.41
CA ASN A 31 -6.94 -22.48 3.94
C ASN A 31 -7.02 -22.52 2.40
N LEU A 32 -5.95 -22.98 1.73
CA LEU A 32 -5.88 -23.04 0.27
C LEU A 32 -6.93 -23.98 -0.36
N ASN A 33 -7.37 -25.03 0.35
CA ASN A 33 -8.42 -25.90 -0.14
C ASN A 33 -9.77 -25.19 -0.18
N GLN A 34 -10.06 -24.39 0.85
CA GLN A 34 -11.26 -23.56 0.90
C GLN A 34 -11.20 -22.48 -0.18
N LEU A 35 -10.07 -21.79 -0.32
CA LEU A 35 -9.83 -20.78 -1.38
C LEU A 35 -10.13 -21.37 -2.77
N CYS A 36 -9.58 -22.55 -3.07
CA CYS A 36 -9.80 -23.23 -4.34
C CYS A 36 -11.28 -23.50 -4.59
N ARG A 37 -11.98 -24.05 -3.60
CA ARG A 37 -13.39 -24.41 -3.70
C ARG A 37 -14.29 -23.17 -3.91
N GLU A 38 -14.07 -22.11 -3.13
CA GLU A 38 -14.89 -20.90 -3.17
C GLU A 38 -14.72 -20.08 -4.45
N ASN A 39 -13.58 -20.20 -5.11
CA ASN A 39 -13.27 -19.42 -6.31
C ASN A 39 -13.21 -20.25 -7.61
N GLY A 40 -13.64 -21.53 -7.58
CA GLY A 40 -13.60 -22.38 -8.76
C GLY A 40 -12.20 -22.69 -9.30
N ILE A 41 -11.18 -22.62 -8.45
CA ILE A 41 -9.79 -22.86 -8.80
C ILE A 41 -9.45 -24.32 -8.49
N SER A 42 -8.97 -25.08 -9.48
CA SER A 42 -8.51 -26.44 -9.20
C SER A 42 -7.20 -26.43 -8.39
N LYS A 43 -7.07 -27.36 -7.44
CA LYS A 43 -5.84 -27.51 -6.65
C LYS A 43 -4.61 -27.70 -7.54
N GLY A 44 -4.72 -28.54 -8.58
CA GLY A 44 -3.64 -28.76 -9.52
C GLY A 44 -3.19 -27.48 -10.21
N LYS A 45 -4.13 -26.58 -10.56
CA LYS A 45 -3.81 -25.28 -11.15
C LYS A 45 -3.12 -24.36 -10.15
N LEU A 46 -3.55 -24.33 -8.89
CA LEU A 46 -2.90 -23.53 -7.86
C LEU A 46 -1.46 -24.01 -7.62
N TYR A 47 -1.27 -25.28 -7.37
CA TYR A 47 0.05 -25.87 -7.10
C TYR A 47 0.98 -25.96 -8.33
N HIS A 48 0.43 -25.79 -9.53
CA HIS A 48 1.25 -25.59 -10.73
C HIS A 48 1.98 -24.24 -10.72
N TYR A 49 1.36 -23.20 -10.13
CA TYR A 49 1.98 -21.84 -10.08
C TYR A 49 2.70 -21.56 -8.76
N TYR A 50 2.25 -22.11 -7.63
CA TYR A 50 2.77 -21.82 -6.30
C TYR A 50 3.02 -23.11 -5.54
N ALA A 51 4.28 -23.39 -5.20
CA ALA A 51 4.67 -24.61 -4.52
C ALA A 51 4.16 -24.69 -3.08
N SER A 52 3.96 -23.54 -2.43
CA SER A 52 3.50 -23.43 -1.03
C SER A 52 2.54 -22.27 -0.83
N LYS A 53 1.91 -22.23 0.36
CA LYS A 53 1.10 -21.08 0.82
C LYS A 53 1.95 -19.81 0.94
N ASP A 54 3.18 -19.95 1.41
CA ASP A 54 4.13 -18.83 1.55
C ASP A 54 4.54 -18.27 0.18
N ASP A 55 4.72 -19.12 -0.84
CA ASP A 55 5.01 -18.65 -2.20
C ASP A 55 3.86 -17.84 -2.77
N LEU A 56 2.63 -18.30 -2.55
CA LEU A 56 1.43 -17.56 -2.96
C LEU A 56 1.30 -16.24 -2.19
N PHE A 57 1.59 -16.24 -0.89
CA PHE A 57 1.56 -15.03 -0.08
C PHE A 57 2.58 -14.00 -0.57
N VAL A 58 3.83 -14.41 -0.79
CA VAL A 58 4.88 -13.53 -1.34
C VAL A 58 4.48 -12.96 -2.69
N ALA A 59 3.89 -13.78 -3.58
CA ALA A 59 3.42 -13.33 -4.88
C ALA A 59 2.28 -12.28 -4.74
N CYS A 60 1.35 -12.47 -3.79
CA CYS A 60 0.31 -11.49 -3.50
C CYS A 60 0.88 -10.16 -3.03
N VAL A 61 1.85 -10.18 -2.11
CA VAL A 61 2.53 -8.96 -1.65
C VAL A 61 3.27 -8.29 -2.79
N GLN A 62 4.01 -9.05 -3.60
CA GLN A 62 4.69 -8.54 -4.78
C GLN A 62 3.74 -7.82 -5.74
N ARG A 63 2.58 -8.41 -6.04
CA ARG A 63 1.55 -7.82 -6.90
C ARG A 63 1.05 -6.47 -6.36
N ILE A 64 0.80 -6.38 -5.04
CA ILE A 64 0.38 -5.13 -4.39
C ILE A 64 1.48 -4.07 -4.51
N VAL A 65 2.73 -4.44 -4.20
CA VAL A 65 3.88 -3.54 -4.29
C VAL A 65 4.11 -3.08 -5.74
N ASP A 66 3.96 -3.95 -6.74
CA ASP A 66 4.09 -3.58 -8.16
C ASP A 66 3.04 -2.54 -8.57
N ARG A 67 1.78 -2.69 -8.13
CA ARG A 67 0.72 -1.71 -8.37
C ARG A 67 1.03 -0.35 -7.71
N LEU A 68 1.50 -0.37 -6.45
CA LEU A 68 1.91 0.83 -5.72
C LEU A 68 3.07 1.55 -6.40
N VAL A 69 4.12 0.81 -6.73
CA VAL A 69 5.31 1.37 -7.40
C VAL A 69 4.95 1.93 -8.78
N ALA A 70 4.11 1.24 -9.53
CA ALA A 70 3.63 1.74 -10.83
C ALA A 70 2.89 3.08 -10.69
N GLY A 71 1.99 3.21 -9.71
CA GLY A 71 1.31 4.47 -9.41
C GLY A 71 2.26 5.60 -8.98
N ILE A 72 3.27 5.28 -8.12
CA ILE A 72 4.30 6.23 -7.71
C ILE A 72 5.12 6.72 -8.89
N CYS A 73 5.55 5.81 -9.78
CA CYS A 73 6.33 6.14 -10.95
C CYS A 73 5.53 6.93 -12.01
N ALA A 74 4.23 6.73 -12.06
CA ALA A 74 3.35 7.46 -12.98
C ALA A 74 3.09 8.91 -12.56
N PHE A 75 3.26 9.22 -11.26
CA PHE A 75 3.08 10.57 -10.77
C PHE A 75 4.17 11.51 -11.30
N SER A 76 3.77 12.67 -11.80
CA SER A 76 4.66 13.76 -12.20
C SER A 76 4.25 15.04 -11.48
N PRO A 77 5.17 15.70 -10.75
CA PRO A 77 4.86 17.00 -10.14
C PRO A 77 4.49 18.02 -11.22
N ASP A 78 3.48 18.84 -10.95
CA ASP A 78 3.10 19.96 -11.79
C ASP A 78 4.05 21.14 -11.49
N PRO A 79 4.86 21.58 -12.46
CA PRO A 79 5.82 22.66 -12.25
C PRO A 79 5.18 24.04 -11.97
N GLU A 80 3.92 24.21 -12.34
CA GLU A 80 3.16 25.46 -12.07
C GLU A 80 2.59 25.49 -10.64
N GLN A 81 2.63 24.37 -9.93
CA GLN A 81 2.14 24.26 -8.56
C GLN A 81 3.30 24.26 -7.55
N GLY A 82 3.02 24.80 -6.35
CA GLY A 82 3.98 24.75 -5.25
C GLY A 82 4.12 23.32 -4.67
N VAL A 83 5.20 23.13 -3.89
CA VAL A 83 5.53 21.85 -3.25
C VAL A 83 4.36 21.28 -2.44
N ALA A 84 3.67 22.12 -1.64
CA ALA A 84 2.55 21.69 -0.81
C ALA A 84 1.41 21.10 -1.65
N ALA A 85 1.06 21.71 -2.77
CA ALA A 85 0.00 21.24 -3.67
C ALA A 85 0.40 19.92 -4.36
N ASN A 86 1.63 19.80 -4.84
CA ASN A 86 2.16 18.57 -5.42
C ASN A 86 2.20 17.42 -4.39
N LEU A 87 2.63 17.68 -3.16
CA LEU A 87 2.59 16.69 -2.08
C LEU A 87 1.17 16.29 -1.74
N HIS A 88 0.22 17.25 -1.70
CA HIS A 88 -1.20 16.94 -1.48
C HIS A 88 -1.70 15.92 -2.53
N VAL A 89 -1.54 16.21 -3.81
CA VAL A 89 -2.00 15.32 -4.90
C VAL A 89 -1.32 13.97 -4.81
N TYR A 90 0.01 13.96 -4.65
CA TYR A 90 0.80 12.73 -4.56
C TYR A 90 0.34 11.81 -3.42
N TYR A 91 0.16 12.36 -2.22
CA TYR A 91 -0.25 11.56 -1.07
C TYR A 91 -1.74 11.23 -1.09
N LYS A 92 -2.58 12.10 -1.66
CA LYS A 92 -3.99 11.78 -1.91
C LYS A 92 -4.13 10.53 -2.75
N GLU A 93 -3.41 10.41 -3.87
CA GLU A 93 -3.41 9.19 -4.69
C GLU A 93 -2.96 7.94 -3.93
N ARG A 94 -2.00 8.07 -2.99
CA ARG A 94 -1.54 6.98 -2.12
C ARG A 94 -2.60 6.57 -1.10
N ILE A 95 -3.29 7.55 -0.53
CA ILE A 95 -4.40 7.32 0.42
C ILE A 95 -5.57 6.68 -0.32
N ASP A 96 -5.93 7.21 -1.49
CA ASP A 96 -7.00 6.68 -2.33
C ASP A 96 -6.75 5.21 -2.68
N PHE A 97 -5.52 4.86 -3.08
CA PHE A 97 -5.15 3.46 -3.34
C PHE A 97 -5.50 2.52 -2.16
N TRP A 98 -5.19 2.95 -0.94
CA TRP A 98 -5.47 2.13 0.25
C TRP A 98 -6.95 2.11 0.64
N CYS A 99 -7.64 3.23 0.45
CA CYS A 99 -9.07 3.31 0.72
C CYS A 99 -9.89 2.47 -0.26
N ASP A 100 -9.45 2.42 -1.52
CA ASP A 100 -10.15 1.70 -2.59
C ASP A 100 -9.83 0.18 -2.58
N ASP A 101 -8.71 -0.24 -1.95
CA ASP A 101 -8.30 -1.66 -1.84
C ASP A 101 -7.96 -2.02 -0.37
N PRO A 102 -8.98 -2.13 0.51
CA PRO A 102 -8.76 -2.44 1.93
C PRO A 102 -8.20 -3.84 2.16
N GLU A 103 -8.37 -4.77 1.22
CA GLU A 103 -7.74 -6.09 1.28
C GLU A 103 -6.22 -5.98 1.09
N ALA A 104 -5.77 -5.18 0.13
CA ALA A 104 -4.34 -4.89 -0.06
C ALA A 104 -3.75 -4.22 1.17
N LEU A 105 -4.45 -3.22 1.74
CA LEU A 105 -4.02 -2.54 2.97
C LEU A 105 -3.87 -3.53 4.13
N SER A 106 -4.86 -4.40 4.35
CA SER A 106 -4.83 -5.42 5.40
C SER A 106 -3.64 -6.38 5.22
N LEU A 107 -3.34 -6.78 3.98
CA LEU A 107 -2.23 -7.68 3.68
C LEU A 107 -0.87 -7.02 3.96
N ILE A 108 -0.67 -5.79 3.54
CA ILE A 108 0.56 -5.04 3.81
C ILE A 108 0.72 -4.76 5.31
N TRP A 109 -0.37 -4.44 6.01
CA TRP A 109 -0.37 -4.33 7.46
C TRP A 109 0.11 -5.61 8.14
N TYR A 110 -0.38 -6.77 7.67
CA TYR A 110 0.07 -8.06 8.17
C TYR A 110 1.57 -8.26 7.98
N CYS A 111 2.12 -7.82 6.84
CA CYS A 111 3.57 -7.91 6.58
C CYS A 111 4.41 -7.13 7.59
N LEU A 112 3.92 -6.00 8.12
CA LEU A 112 4.62 -5.19 9.12
C LEU A 112 4.69 -5.88 10.50
N HIS A 113 3.81 -6.85 10.77
CA HIS A 113 3.70 -7.57 12.04
C HIS A 113 4.11 -9.04 11.95
N LEU A 114 4.69 -9.46 10.81
CA LEU A 114 5.17 -10.82 10.62
C LEU A 114 6.20 -11.21 11.68
N THR A 115 5.88 -12.26 12.44
CA THR A 115 6.81 -12.90 13.39
C THR A 115 7.67 -13.98 12.74
N ASN A 116 7.19 -14.57 11.63
CA ASN A 116 7.93 -15.57 10.85
C ASN A 116 9.09 -14.88 10.12
N GLU A 117 10.31 -15.07 10.63
CA GLU A 117 11.52 -14.44 10.11
C GLU A 117 11.88 -14.88 8.69
N ALA A 118 11.67 -16.16 8.36
CA ALA A 118 11.94 -16.67 7.02
C ALA A 118 11.03 -16.00 5.98
N LEU A 119 9.75 -15.84 6.29
CA LEU A 119 8.79 -15.16 5.42
C LEU A 119 9.08 -13.66 5.33
N ARG A 120 9.41 -13.01 6.46
CA ARG A 120 9.82 -11.61 6.50
C ARG A 120 11.06 -11.35 5.64
N SER A 121 12.08 -12.22 5.71
CA SER A 121 13.29 -12.13 4.89
C SER A 121 12.97 -12.17 3.39
N ARG A 122 12.04 -13.03 2.97
CA ARG A 122 11.59 -13.11 1.56
C ARG A 122 10.88 -11.85 1.06
N LEU A 123 10.32 -11.03 1.95
CA LEU A 123 9.64 -9.77 1.63
C LEU A 123 10.55 -8.54 1.73
N THR A 124 11.79 -8.70 2.16
CA THR A 124 12.71 -7.58 2.39
C THR A 124 12.97 -6.78 1.12
N GLU A 125 13.19 -7.45 -0.01
CA GLU A 125 13.44 -6.81 -1.31
C GLU A 125 12.24 -5.93 -1.74
N GLN A 126 11.02 -6.45 -1.62
CA GLN A 126 9.79 -5.73 -1.95
C GLN A 126 9.63 -4.48 -1.07
N SER A 127 9.91 -4.61 0.22
CA SER A 127 9.87 -3.51 1.17
C SER A 127 10.92 -2.44 0.85
N HIS A 128 12.14 -2.83 0.53
CA HIS A 128 13.20 -1.90 0.13
C HIS A 128 12.85 -1.17 -1.17
N ARG A 129 12.39 -1.90 -2.19
CA ARG A 129 11.98 -1.32 -3.48
C ARG A 129 10.86 -0.29 -3.31
N PHE A 130 9.81 -0.63 -2.55
CA PHE A 130 8.72 0.28 -2.27
C PHE A 130 9.19 1.54 -1.52
N ASN A 131 9.95 1.36 -0.42
CA ASN A 131 10.45 2.48 0.37
C ASN A 131 11.40 3.39 -0.44
N ALA A 132 12.26 2.83 -1.26
CA ALA A 132 13.15 3.60 -2.13
C ALA A 132 12.36 4.42 -3.17
N CYS A 133 11.35 3.82 -3.78
CA CYS A 133 10.50 4.50 -4.75
C CYS A 133 9.71 5.65 -4.10
N MET A 134 9.11 5.41 -2.94
CA MET A 134 8.42 6.45 -2.15
C MET A 134 9.35 7.59 -1.77
N LYS A 135 10.55 7.27 -1.24
CA LYS A 135 11.56 8.26 -0.86
C LYS A 135 11.95 9.14 -2.04
N ASN A 136 12.36 8.52 -3.13
CA ASN A 136 12.83 9.24 -4.31
C ASN A 136 11.77 10.18 -4.87
N LYS A 137 10.51 9.73 -4.97
CA LYS A 137 9.42 10.58 -5.48
C LYS A 137 9.07 11.70 -4.52
N THR A 138 9.03 11.45 -3.21
CA THR A 138 8.78 12.49 -2.21
C THR A 138 9.86 13.57 -2.26
N LEU A 139 11.13 13.18 -2.34
CA LEU A 139 12.26 14.12 -2.44
C LEU A 139 12.28 14.86 -3.78
N GLU A 140 11.94 14.20 -4.90
CA GLU A 140 11.75 14.83 -6.21
C GLU A 140 10.77 16.01 -6.11
N ILE A 141 9.61 15.81 -5.46
CA ILE A 141 8.61 16.85 -5.27
C ILE A 141 9.17 17.99 -4.38
N ILE A 142 9.81 17.65 -3.27
CA ILE A 142 10.33 18.64 -2.32
C ILE A 142 11.44 19.47 -2.96
N HIS A 143 12.30 18.87 -3.74
CA HIS A 143 13.41 19.56 -4.42
C HIS A 143 12.95 20.49 -5.56
N THR A 144 11.66 20.51 -5.90
CA THR A 144 11.12 21.57 -6.76
C THR A 144 11.01 22.93 -6.03
N ALA A 145 11.12 22.94 -4.68
CA ALA A 145 11.16 24.18 -3.93
C ALA A 145 12.45 24.97 -4.20
N HIS A 146 12.30 26.28 -4.36
CA HIS A 146 13.45 27.18 -4.48
C HIS A 146 14.14 27.45 -3.13
N GLU A 147 13.44 27.18 -2.02
CA GLU A 147 13.95 27.39 -0.67
C GLU A 147 14.58 26.09 -0.12
N ARG A 148 15.74 26.21 0.49
CA ARG A 148 16.42 25.07 1.11
C ARG A 148 15.79 24.75 2.46
N VAL A 149 15.31 23.53 2.63
CA VAL A 149 14.95 22.98 3.94
C VAL A 149 16.25 22.70 4.71
N ASN A 150 16.36 23.20 5.95
CA ASN A 150 17.56 23.08 6.77
C ASN A 150 17.64 21.74 7.54
N VAL A 151 17.19 20.66 6.90
CA VAL A 151 17.30 19.29 7.40
C VAL A 151 17.75 18.36 6.27
N SER A 152 18.35 17.23 6.62
CA SER A 152 18.79 16.26 5.62
C SER A 152 17.58 15.58 4.95
N ASP A 153 17.74 15.15 3.70
CA ASP A 153 16.74 14.38 2.96
C ASP A 153 16.28 13.12 3.73
N GLU A 154 17.19 12.49 4.47
CA GLU A 154 16.90 11.29 5.26
C GLU A 154 15.97 11.63 6.44
N GLU A 155 16.26 12.69 7.19
CA GLU A 155 15.44 13.14 8.31
C GLU A 155 14.06 13.61 7.84
N LEU A 156 14.02 14.38 6.76
CA LEU A 156 12.80 14.88 6.17
C LEU A 156 11.89 13.73 5.74
N TYR A 157 12.41 12.82 4.92
CA TYR A 157 11.64 11.65 4.46
C TYR A 157 11.23 10.74 5.61
N SER A 158 12.13 10.48 6.56
CA SER A 158 11.83 9.65 7.73
C SER A 158 10.67 10.23 8.55
N THR A 159 10.66 11.54 8.77
CA THR A 159 9.57 12.24 9.48
C THR A 159 8.25 12.12 8.73
N MET A 160 8.24 12.38 7.42
CA MET A 160 7.05 12.26 6.58
C MET A 160 6.51 10.83 6.57
N ARG A 161 7.39 9.84 6.47
CA ARG A 161 7.02 8.41 6.46
C ARG A 161 6.39 7.97 7.77
N VAL A 162 6.96 8.37 8.91
CA VAL A 162 6.41 8.05 10.23
C VAL A 162 5.00 8.62 10.38
N MET A 163 4.79 9.88 10.02
CA MET A 163 3.49 10.50 10.12
C MET A 163 2.47 9.89 9.16
N TYR A 164 2.86 9.65 7.91
CA TYR A 164 2.01 8.98 6.91
C TYR A 164 1.53 7.61 7.41
N ASN A 165 2.46 6.78 7.87
CA ASN A 165 2.14 5.47 8.40
C ASN A 165 1.22 5.55 9.63
N HIS A 166 1.48 6.48 10.56
CA HIS A 166 0.67 6.65 11.76
C HIS A 166 -0.78 7.03 11.42
N LEU A 167 -0.97 7.96 10.50
CA LEU A 167 -2.31 8.38 10.05
C LEU A 167 -3.04 7.25 9.33
N LEU A 168 -2.35 6.51 8.45
CA LEU A 168 -2.93 5.39 7.72
C LEU A 168 -3.35 4.25 8.65
N ILE A 169 -2.56 3.94 9.69
CA ILE A 169 -2.88 2.94 10.70
C ILE A 169 -4.14 3.30 11.47
N LYS A 170 -4.27 4.56 11.89
CA LYS A 170 -5.50 5.03 12.56
C LYS A 170 -6.73 4.89 11.67
N TYR A 171 -6.60 5.25 10.39
CA TYR A 171 -7.64 5.07 9.41
C TYR A 171 -8.06 3.59 9.30
N MET A 172 -7.10 2.68 9.19
CA MET A 172 -7.37 1.24 9.09
C MET A 172 -8.23 0.73 10.25
N HIS A 173 -7.85 1.06 11.49
CA HIS A 173 -8.58 0.60 12.66
C HIS A 173 -10.04 1.05 12.63
N ARG A 174 -10.29 2.32 12.26
CA ARG A 174 -11.64 2.87 12.17
C ARG A 174 -12.46 2.23 11.04
N VAL A 175 -11.85 2.04 9.87
CA VAL A 175 -12.53 1.48 8.70
C VAL A 175 -12.92 0.02 8.88
N VAL A 176 -12.14 -0.76 9.64
CA VAL A 176 -12.51 -2.16 9.95
C VAL A 176 -13.86 -2.22 10.70
N ASP A 177 -14.03 -1.37 11.72
CA ASP A 177 -15.26 -1.29 12.50
C ASP A 177 -16.44 -0.82 11.64
N LEU A 178 -16.27 0.30 10.92
CA LEU A 178 -17.30 0.87 10.03
C LEU A 178 -17.72 -0.10 8.90
N LYS A 179 -16.77 -0.86 8.37
CA LYS A 179 -17.04 -1.89 7.36
C LYS A 179 -17.88 -3.03 7.93
N ALA A 180 -17.60 -3.45 9.18
CA ALA A 180 -18.39 -4.46 9.87
C ALA A 180 -19.83 -3.99 10.14
N GLU A 181 -20.01 -2.69 10.38
CA GLU A 181 -21.31 -2.04 10.59
C GLU A 181 -22.05 -1.71 9.27
N GLY A 182 -21.36 -1.80 8.11
CA GLY A 182 -21.92 -1.40 6.81
C GLY A 182 -22.02 0.11 6.60
N ASP A 183 -21.36 0.93 7.44
CA ASP A 183 -21.39 2.41 7.36
C ASP A 183 -20.42 2.94 6.29
N THR A 184 -20.87 2.90 5.05
CA THR A 184 -20.10 3.44 3.91
C THR A 184 -19.90 4.96 3.99
N ALA A 185 -20.88 5.68 4.55
CA ALA A 185 -20.77 7.13 4.74
C ALA A 185 -19.75 7.46 5.84
N GLY A 186 -19.65 6.64 6.88
CA GLY A 186 -18.61 6.71 7.89
C GLY A 186 -17.22 6.49 7.31
N MET A 187 -17.06 5.49 6.45
CA MET A 187 -15.80 5.23 5.77
C MET A 187 -15.34 6.43 4.93
N GLU A 188 -16.24 7.07 4.20
CA GLU A 188 -15.88 8.26 3.40
C GLU A 188 -15.53 9.46 4.31
N ARG A 189 -16.23 9.66 5.44
CA ARG A 189 -15.85 10.70 6.42
C ARG A 189 -14.45 10.48 6.97
N GLU A 190 -14.10 9.24 7.34
CA GLU A 190 -12.75 8.91 7.83
C GLU A 190 -11.68 9.13 6.75
N ARG A 191 -11.97 8.84 5.47
CA ARG A 191 -11.09 9.13 4.33
C ARG A 191 -10.83 10.64 4.20
N GLN A 192 -11.86 11.45 4.26
CA GLN A 192 -11.73 12.92 4.20
C GLN A 192 -10.94 13.47 5.40
N GLU A 193 -11.19 12.96 6.59
CA GLU A 193 -10.45 13.34 7.80
C GLU A 193 -8.96 12.92 7.70
N LEU A 194 -8.65 11.75 7.14
CA LEU A 194 -7.28 11.31 6.90
C LEU A 194 -6.55 12.29 5.97
N LEU A 195 -7.17 12.66 4.84
CA LEU A 195 -6.63 13.63 3.89
C LEU A 195 -6.40 14.99 4.54
N HIS A 196 -7.39 15.50 5.27
CA HIS A 196 -7.28 16.78 5.97
C HIS A 196 -6.14 16.81 7.00
N ARG A 197 -5.98 15.75 7.79
CA ARG A 197 -4.87 15.64 8.76
C ARG A 197 -3.53 15.58 8.08
N TYR A 198 -3.46 14.92 6.93
CA TYR A 198 -2.23 14.84 6.16
C TYR A 198 -1.84 16.21 5.59
N ASP A 199 -2.82 16.96 5.05
CA ASP A 199 -2.59 18.34 4.55
C ASP A 199 -2.10 19.26 5.66
N ARG A 200 -2.71 19.20 6.82
CA ARG A 200 -2.25 19.98 7.99
C ARG A 200 -0.82 19.63 8.39
N PHE A 201 -0.47 18.34 8.32
CA PHE A 201 0.90 17.92 8.60
C PHE A 201 1.89 18.47 7.56
N ILE A 202 1.55 18.43 6.27
CA ILE A 202 2.37 19.03 5.20
C ILE A 202 2.58 20.54 5.47
N GLN A 203 1.51 21.24 5.82
CA GLN A 203 1.59 22.67 6.13
C GLN A 203 2.53 22.94 7.32
N ILE A 204 2.39 22.18 8.40
CA ILE A 204 3.27 22.32 9.58
C ILE A 204 4.73 22.02 9.22
N LEU A 205 4.96 20.96 8.42
CA LEU A 205 6.31 20.56 8.03
C LEU A 205 7.00 21.60 7.16
N LEU A 206 6.30 22.17 6.18
CA LEU A 206 6.87 23.10 5.21
C LEU A 206 6.99 24.53 5.74
N TYR A 207 6.02 24.97 6.56
CA TYR A 207 5.91 26.36 6.99
C TYR A 207 6.11 26.58 8.50
N GLY A 208 6.22 25.48 9.28
CA GLY A 208 6.40 25.53 10.72
C GLY A 208 5.10 25.78 11.51
N ILE A 209 5.21 25.72 12.85
CA ILE A 209 4.07 25.92 13.77
C ILE A 209 3.86 27.41 14.07
N LEU A 210 4.91 28.20 13.93
CA LEU A 210 4.97 29.60 14.35
C LEU A 210 5.21 30.58 13.18
N ALA A 211 5.03 30.11 11.96
CA ALA A 211 5.16 30.95 10.77
C ALA A 211 3.92 31.79 10.54
#